data_e5059c9e27651fc1a6f604adc8b5b2d1
#
_entry.id   e5059c9e27651fc1a6f604adc8b5b2d1
#
_cell.length_a   1.000
_cell.length_b   1.000
_cell.length_c   1.000
_cell.angle_alpha   90.00
_cell.angle_beta   90.00
_cell.angle_gamma   90.00
#
_symmetry.space_group_name_H-M   'P 1'
#
loop_
_entity.id
_entity.type
_entity.pdbx_description
1 polymer ?
#
loop_
_entity_poly.entity_id
_entity_poly.type
_entity_poly.pdbx_seq_one_letter_code
_entity_poly.pdbx_strand_id
1 'polypeptide(L)'
;MIHLTHYRTAYSTTVEMMDDTIFPQKVHWFPETYERLKSGMFYVPHRLAEKVLDPVLVKELRENRVGKTAFILASGNSHFAGINPRSTKPTRLSYEYKFLPFSLTQVYAGRTAQAMGATDHVVTDATACASSLKALMDVQTLINHYGFKRVVVLTVEDAVSNSVLEFFGEAKASLTKKEEDLGVKPSAFDDTNYGFYVGQGAALAVFESSDVSENPIAILKGAYTASEDHSNAIGQREDGQGFIRAIEGALEVACTPAEHISIVKTHGTGTKSNNVAEKTALAYTLDKYVATAYKQKIGHTMGASGLLETLMLIDNIVADEIVPCIANRTAYDEVFLSEDIKAPQGDILSLAAGMGNVYSAAVLSLEI
;
A
#
# COMPACT_ATOMS: atom_id res chain seq x y z
N MET A 1 10.66 -11.12 -18.30
CA MET A 1 9.90 -9.93 -17.87
C MET A 1 8.72 -10.38 -17.03
N ILE A 2 8.21 -9.50 -16.16
CA ILE A 2 7.11 -9.78 -15.26
C ILE A 2 5.98 -8.82 -15.59
N HIS A 3 4.88 -9.36 -16.07
CA HIS A 3 3.72 -8.63 -16.58
C HIS A 3 2.66 -8.48 -15.50
N LEU A 4 2.21 -7.27 -15.19
CA LEU A 4 0.97 -7.01 -14.48
C LEU A 4 -0.19 -7.20 -15.47
N THR A 5 -1.00 -8.24 -15.30
CA THR A 5 -2.05 -8.61 -16.26
C THR A 5 -3.45 -8.22 -15.79
N HIS A 6 -3.70 -8.28 -14.50
CA HIS A 6 -4.99 -7.94 -13.92
C HIS A 6 -4.79 -7.26 -12.57
N TYR A 7 -5.67 -6.33 -12.23
CA TYR A 7 -5.75 -5.78 -10.88
C TYR A 7 -7.14 -5.27 -10.54
N ARG A 8 -7.38 -5.08 -9.26
CA ARG A 8 -8.57 -4.43 -8.68
C ARG A 8 -8.12 -3.62 -7.47
N THR A 9 -8.76 -2.48 -7.27
CA THR A 9 -8.50 -1.60 -6.15
C THR A 9 -9.79 -1.29 -5.39
N ALA A 10 -9.70 -1.13 -4.08
CA ALA A 10 -10.79 -0.64 -3.25
C ALA A 10 -10.23 0.28 -2.18
N TYR A 11 -10.71 1.49 -2.18
CA TYR A 11 -10.40 2.54 -1.20
C TYR A 11 -11.63 3.40 -0.98
N SER A 12 -11.70 4.12 0.13
CA SER A 12 -12.80 5.01 0.43
C SER A 12 -12.38 6.47 0.35
N THR A 13 -13.20 7.26 -0.32
CA THR A 13 -13.15 8.72 -0.25
C THR A 13 -14.13 9.28 0.79
N THR A 14 -14.97 8.43 1.39
CA THR A 14 -15.85 8.82 2.49
C THR A 14 -15.03 9.11 3.73
N VAL A 15 -15.20 10.31 4.27
CA VAL A 15 -14.48 10.80 5.46
C VAL A 15 -15.47 10.99 6.59
N GLU A 16 -15.22 10.36 7.73
CA GLU A 16 -16.04 10.51 8.93
C GLU A 16 -15.17 10.87 10.14
N MET A 17 -15.75 11.62 11.08
CA MET A 17 -15.12 11.95 12.35
C MET A 17 -15.31 10.77 13.34
N MET A 18 -14.20 10.28 13.91
CA MET A 18 -14.20 9.34 15.01
C MET A 18 -13.97 10.10 16.32
N ASP A 19 -15.07 10.34 17.05
CA ASP A 19 -15.07 11.15 18.29
C ASP A 19 -14.90 10.30 19.57
N ASP A 20 -15.00 8.98 19.46
CA ASP A 20 -14.93 8.03 20.58
C ASP A 20 -13.49 7.59 20.93
N THR A 21 -12.50 8.37 20.53
CA THR A 21 -11.08 8.16 20.79
C THR A 21 -10.48 9.28 21.66
N ILE A 22 -9.35 9.04 22.31
CA ILE A 22 -8.59 10.06 23.07
C ILE A 22 -8.13 11.19 22.13
N PHE A 23 -7.84 10.85 20.88
CA PHE A 23 -7.46 11.78 19.81
C PHE A 23 -8.52 11.77 18.71
N PRO A 24 -9.62 12.53 18.82
CA PRO A 24 -10.64 12.60 17.77
C PRO A 24 -10.03 13.00 16.44
N GLN A 25 -10.32 12.25 15.38
CA GLN A 25 -9.75 12.45 14.06
C GLN A 25 -10.66 11.92 12.96
N LYS A 26 -10.49 12.45 11.74
CA LYS A 26 -11.16 11.93 10.56
C LYS A 26 -10.48 10.68 10.05
N VAL A 27 -11.27 9.81 9.44
CA VAL A 27 -10.81 8.56 8.83
C VAL A 27 -11.45 8.36 7.46
N HIS A 28 -10.74 7.68 6.58
CA HIS A 28 -11.29 7.17 5.33
C HIS A 28 -11.69 5.71 5.51
N TRP A 29 -12.97 5.39 5.49
CA TRP A 29 -13.43 4.05 5.76
C TRP A 29 -14.66 3.63 4.95
N PHE A 30 -15.02 2.37 5.04
CA PHE A 30 -16.22 1.78 4.46
C PHE A 30 -17.23 1.47 5.59
N PRO A 31 -18.20 2.35 5.88
CA PRO A 31 -19.15 2.14 6.98
C PRO A 31 -19.87 0.80 6.93
N GLU A 32 -20.20 0.32 5.74
CA GLU A 32 -20.88 -0.95 5.52
C GLU A 32 -20.06 -2.19 5.96
N THR A 33 -18.74 -2.06 6.11
CA THR A 33 -17.92 -3.18 6.59
C THR A 33 -18.17 -3.49 8.06
N TYR A 34 -18.69 -2.53 8.83
CA TYR A 34 -19.00 -2.67 10.25
C TYR A 34 -20.47 -3.02 10.54
N GLU A 35 -21.41 -2.73 9.64
CA GLU A 35 -22.85 -2.89 9.90
C GLU A 35 -23.32 -4.32 10.13
N ARG A 36 -22.56 -5.34 9.79
CA ARG A 36 -22.98 -6.73 9.81
C ARG A 36 -22.18 -7.68 10.69
N LEU A 37 -21.54 -7.21 11.72
CA LEU A 37 -20.96 -8.08 12.75
C LEU A 37 -22.03 -8.80 13.61
N LYS A 38 -23.31 -8.77 13.20
CA LYS A 38 -24.42 -9.47 13.90
C LYS A 38 -24.32 -11.00 13.89
N SER A 39 -23.51 -11.58 13.03
CA SER A 39 -23.30 -13.04 12.96
C SER A 39 -21.96 -13.55 13.52
N GLY A 40 -21.25 -12.70 14.25
CA GLY A 40 -20.31 -13.19 15.25
C GLY A 40 -18.91 -13.62 14.78
N MET A 41 -18.53 -13.62 13.52
CA MET A 41 -17.21 -14.14 13.11
C MET A 41 -16.59 -13.50 11.86
N PHE A 42 -16.86 -12.24 11.58
CA PHE A 42 -16.32 -11.64 10.36
C PHE A 42 -15.36 -10.50 10.65
N TYR A 43 -14.16 -10.67 10.17
CA TYR A 43 -13.11 -9.68 10.17
C TYR A 43 -13.40 -8.63 9.11
N VAL A 44 -13.26 -7.36 9.44
CA VAL A 44 -13.32 -6.27 8.47
C VAL A 44 -12.37 -6.50 7.29
N PRO A 45 -11.14 -7.02 7.48
CA PRO A 45 -10.26 -7.37 6.36
C PRO A 45 -10.88 -8.31 5.34
N HIS A 46 -11.69 -9.30 5.75
CA HIS A 46 -12.39 -10.18 4.81
C HIS A 46 -13.38 -9.43 3.94
N ARG A 47 -14.11 -8.48 4.54
CA ARG A 47 -15.08 -7.64 3.83
C ARG A 47 -14.41 -6.69 2.84
N LEU A 48 -13.28 -6.13 3.22
CA LEU A 48 -12.48 -5.29 2.33
C LEU A 48 -11.94 -6.11 1.17
N ALA A 49 -11.44 -7.32 1.43
CA ALA A 49 -10.95 -8.20 0.38
C ALA A 49 -12.06 -8.60 -0.61
N GLU A 50 -13.30 -8.83 -0.14
CA GLU A 50 -14.45 -9.12 -1.02
C GLU A 50 -14.68 -8.01 -2.08
N LYS A 51 -14.30 -6.76 -1.80
CA LYS A 51 -14.42 -5.66 -2.75
C LYS A 51 -13.49 -5.78 -3.96
N VAL A 52 -12.40 -6.51 -3.83
CA VAL A 52 -11.40 -6.71 -4.91
C VAL A 52 -11.37 -8.16 -5.43
N LEU A 53 -12.01 -9.09 -4.70
CA LEU A 53 -12.15 -10.49 -5.10
C LEU A 53 -13.33 -10.64 -6.07
N ASP A 54 -13.17 -10.13 -7.29
CA ASP A 54 -14.16 -10.29 -8.36
C ASP A 54 -14.41 -11.78 -8.63
N PRO A 55 -15.64 -12.29 -8.49
CA PRO A 55 -15.95 -13.72 -8.70
C PRO A 55 -15.59 -14.23 -10.10
N VAL A 56 -15.69 -13.37 -11.12
CA VAL A 56 -15.33 -13.74 -12.51
C VAL A 56 -13.83 -13.95 -12.60
N LEU A 57 -13.03 -12.98 -12.11
CA LEU A 57 -11.58 -13.09 -12.10
C LEU A 57 -11.10 -14.27 -11.24
N VAL A 58 -11.67 -14.48 -10.06
CA VAL A 58 -11.34 -15.61 -9.18
C VAL A 58 -11.59 -16.95 -9.88
N LYS A 59 -12.73 -17.08 -10.58
CA LYS A 59 -13.07 -18.27 -11.38
C LYS A 59 -12.10 -18.45 -12.54
N GLU A 60 -11.80 -17.40 -13.27
CA GLU A 60 -10.86 -17.40 -14.39
C GLU A 60 -9.46 -17.86 -13.97
N LEU A 61 -8.92 -17.28 -12.90
CA LEU A 61 -7.60 -17.65 -12.36
C LEU A 61 -7.55 -19.13 -11.98
N ARG A 62 -8.65 -19.66 -11.43
CA ARG A 62 -8.76 -21.07 -11.02
C ARG A 62 -8.82 -22.02 -12.20
N GLU A 63 -9.58 -21.67 -13.25
CA GLU A 63 -9.83 -22.52 -14.43
C GLU A 63 -8.67 -22.45 -15.42
N ASN A 64 -8.06 -21.27 -15.62
CA ASN A 64 -6.96 -21.05 -16.55
C ASN A 64 -5.59 -21.19 -15.86
N ARG A 65 -5.17 -22.44 -15.65
CA ARG A 65 -3.86 -22.73 -15.04
C ARG A 65 -2.74 -22.51 -16.06
N VAL A 66 -1.78 -21.66 -15.71
CA VAL A 66 -0.62 -21.34 -16.56
C VAL A 66 0.67 -22.03 -16.09
N GLY A 67 0.62 -22.83 -15.03
CA GLY A 67 1.76 -23.50 -14.41
C GLY A 67 1.79 -23.27 -12.90
N LYS A 68 2.97 -23.24 -12.29
CA LYS A 68 3.11 -22.96 -10.84
C LYS A 68 2.54 -21.59 -10.53
N THR A 69 1.62 -21.54 -9.58
CA THR A 69 0.95 -20.32 -9.16
C THR A 69 1.08 -20.08 -7.67
N ALA A 70 1.63 -18.93 -7.29
CA ALA A 70 1.78 -18.51 -5.90
C ALA A 70 0.69 -17.48 -5.49
N PHE A 71 0.46 -17.39 -4.19
CA PHE A 71 -0.38 -16.38 -3.58
C PHE A 71 0.37 -15.68 -2.44
N ILE A 72 0.36 -14.36 -2.44
CA ILE A 72 0.92 -13.50 -1.40
C ILE A 72 -0.20 -12.67 -0.79
N LEU A 73 -0.36 -12.74 0.54
CA LEU A 73 -1.18 -11.80 1.29
C LEU A 73 -0.28 -10.81 2.00
N ALA A 74 -0.34 -9.55 1.60
CA ALA A 74 0.42 -8.47 2.22
C ALA A 74 -0.49 -7.60 3.10
N SER A 75 -0.17 -7.53 4.41
CA SER A 75 -0.97 -6.77 5.37
C SER A 75 -0.15 -6.43 6.61
N GLY A 76 -0.12 -5.17 7.00
CA GLY A 76 0.63 -4.70 8.17
C GLY A 76 -0.06 -4.98 9.50
N ASN A 77 -1.37 -4.71 9.59
CA ASN A 77 -2.12 -4.67 10.86
C ASN A 77 -3.43 -5.48 10.87
N SER A 78 -3.77 -6.19 9.81
CA SER A 78 -5.11 -6.80 9.63
C SER A 78 -5.57 -7.69 10.77
N HIS A 79 -4.66 -8.37 11.45
CA HIS A 79 -5.01 -9.29 12.53
C HIS A 79 -5.40 -8.59 13.84
N PHE A 80 -5.01 -7.34 14.04
CA PHE A 80 -5.37 -6.57 15.23
C PHE A 80 -6.79 -6.00 15.16
N ALA A 81 -7.27 -5.68 13.97
CA ALA A 81 -8.62 -5.16 13.77
C ALA A 81 -9.72 -6.21 14.02
N GLY A 82 -9.39 -7.49 13.98
CA GLY A 82 -10.32 -8.59 14.30
C GLY A 82 -10.72 -8.68 15.80
N ILE A 83 -9.97 -8.01 16.67
CA ILE A 83 -10.33 -7.87 18.09
C ILE A 83 -11.15 -6.59 18.18
N ASN A 84 -12.49 -6.69 18.36
CA ASN A 84 -13.39 -5.53 18.35
C ASN A 84 -12.78 -4.35 19.14
N PRO A 85 -12.25 -3.33 18.46
CA PRO A 85 -11.47 -2.27 19.07
C PRO A 85 -12.31 -1.31 19.92
N ARG A 86 -13.65 -1.35 19.74
CA ARG A 86 -14.60 -0.53 20.48
C ARG A 86 -15.20 -1.23 21.71
N SER A 87 -14.80 -2.47 21.97
CA SER A 87 -15.27 -3.22 23.14
C SER A 87 -14.20 -3.28 24.22
N THR A 88 -14.41 -2.56 25.30
CA THR A 88 -13.61 -2.68 26.54
C THR A 88 -13.92 -3.96 27.31
N LYS A 89 -14.91 -4.75 26.87
CA LYS A 89 -15.28 -6.03 27.49
C LYS A 89 -14.86 -7.16 26.56
N PRO A 90 -14.28 -8.26 27.10
CA PRO A 90 -14.05 -9.48 26.33
C PRO A 90 -15.38 -9.92 25.72
N THR A 91 -15.48 -9.93 24.41
CA THR A 91 -16.68 -10.44 23.75
C THR A 91 -16.73 -11.96 23.89
N ARG A 92 -17.93 -12.54 23.91
CA ARG A 92 -18.11 -14.00 23.93
C ARG A 92 -17.38 -14.70 22.78
N LEU A 93 -17.14 -13.98 21.68
CA LEU A 93 -16.37 -14.39 20.50
C LEU A 93 -14.90 -14.70 20.80
N SER A 94 -14.29 -14.01 21.79
CA SER A 94 -12.89 -14.25 22.19
C SER A 94 -12.66 -15.65 22.74
N TYR A 95 -13.72 -16.36 23.12
CA TYR A 95 -13.66 -17.69 23.73
C TYR A 95 -14.15 -18.82 22.80
N GLU A 96 -14.59 -18.50 21.57
CA GLU A 96 -14.95 -19.53 20.62
C GLU A 96 -13.69 -20.19 20.04
N TYR A 97 -13.67 -21.53 20.02
CA TYR A 97 -12.51 -22.31 19.53
C TYR A 97 -12.12 -21.99 18.08
N LYS A 98 -13.02 -21.41 17.30
CA LYS A 98 -12.78 -20.98 15.91
C LYS A 98 -12.13 -19.60 15.81
N PHE A 99 -12.14 -18.81 16.91
CA PHE A 99 -11.63 -17.42 16.86
C PHE A 99 -10.16 -17.39 16.46
N LEU A 100 -9.30 -18.10 17.18
CA LEU A 100 -7.87 -18.06 16.91
C LEU A 100 -7.50 -18.52 15.49
N PRO A 101 -7.96 -19.68 14.98
CA PRO A 101 -7.66 -20.07 13.61
C PRO A 101 -8.09 -19.04 12.56
N PHE A 102 -9.29 -18.45 12.72
CA PHE A 102 -9.80 -17.47 11.75
C PHE A 102 -9.19 -16.07 11.90
N SER A 103 -8.51 -15.78 13.01
CA SER A 103 -7.77 -14.53 13.19
C SER A 103 -6.34 -14.58 12.61
N LEU A 104 -5.84 -15.76 12.28
CA LEU A 104 -4.52 -15.90 11.69
C LEU A 104 -4.53 -15.47 10.21
N THR A 105 -3.69 -14.53 9.88
CA THR A 105 -3.53 -14.01 8.50
C THR A 105 -3.24 -15.13 7.52
N GLN A 106 -2.41 -16.09 7.89
CA GLN A 106 -2.08 -17.25 7.05
C GLN A 106 -3.29 -18.15 6.74
N VAL A 107 -4.24 -18.30 7.67
CA VAL A 107 -5.47 -19.09 7.40
C VAL A 107 -6.32 -18.41 6.33
N TYR A 108 -6.42 -17.09 6.41
CA TYR A 108 -7.12 -16.32 5.39
C TYR A 108 -6.41 -16.42 4.03
N ALA A 109 -5.09 -16.25 4.01
CA ALA A 109 -4.28 -16.41 2.80
C ALA A 109 -4.49 -17.77 2.14
N GLY A 110 -4.40 -18.86 2.92
CA GLY A 110 -4.58 -20.22 2.42
C GLY A 110 -5.96 -20.47 1.80
N ARG A 111 -7.04 -19.95 2.43
CA ARG A 111 -8.40 -20.09 1.89
C ARG A 111 -8.60 -19.30 0.60
N THR A 112 -8.08 -18.09 0.54
CA THR A 112 -8.15 -17.23 -0.66
C THR A 112 -7.36 -17.84 -1.80
N ALA A 113 -6.15 -18.32 -1.52
CA ALA A 113 -5.31 -19.03 -2.49
C ALA A 113 -6.02 -20.27 -3.07
N GLN A 114 -6.69 -21.08 -2.21
CA GLN A 114 -7.49 -22.22 -2.66
C GLN A 114 -8.62 -21.82 -3.60
N ALA A 115 -9.32 -20.72 -3.31
CA ALA A 115 -10.39 -20.23 -4.18
C ALA A 115 -9.90 -19.88 -5.58
N MET A 116 -8.68 -19.35 -5.69
CA MET A 116 -8.06 -18.94 -6.96
C MET A 116 -7.22 -20.04 -7.63
N GLY A 117 -7.03 -21.20 -7.00
CA GLY A 117 -6.13 -22.24 -7.50
C GLY A 117 -4.65 -21.89 -7.39
N ALA A 118 -4.28 -20.91 -6.57
CA ALA A 118 -2.91 -20.40 -6.39
C ALA A 118 -2.24 -21.04 -5.16
N THR A 119 -2.09 -22.36 -5.16
CA THR A 119 -1.74 -23.15 -3.97
C THR A 119 -0.33 -23.74 -3.98
N ASP A 120 0.46 -23.52 -5.03
CA ASP A 120 1.82 -24.10 -5.11
C ASP A 120 2.77 -23.40 -4.12
N HIS A 121 2.49 -22.15 -3.76
CA HIS A 121 3.15 -21.42 -2.68
C HIS A 121 2.21 -20.37 -2.10
N VAL A 122 2.08 -20.34 -0.78
CA VAL A 122 1.20 -19.36 -0.09
C VAL A 122 1.98 -18.73 1.05
N VAL A 123 2.11 -17.41 1.03
CA VAL A 123 2.86 -16.66 2.01
C VAL A 123 2.08 -15.44 2.49
N THR A 124 2.38 -14.99 3.70
CA THR A 124 1.93 -13.71 4.25
C THR A 124 3.12 -12.79 4.46
N ASP A 125 2.96 -11.53 4.09
CA ASP A 125 3.95 -10.48 4.27
C ASP A 125 3.42 -9.43 5.24
N ALA A 126 4.23 -9.09 6.24
CA ALA A 126 3.87 -8.16 7.32
C ALA A 126 5.07 -7.26 7.69
N THR A 127 5.42 -6.37 6.77
CA THR A 127 6.48 -5.34 6.95
C THR A 127 5.87 -3.95 7.15
N ALA A 128 4.87 -3.87 8.03
CA ALA A 128 4.11 -2.65 8.34
C ALA A 128 3.62 -1.94 7.04
N CYS A 129 3.80 -0.62 6.92
CA CYS A 129 3.32 0.15 5.76
C CYS A 129 4.05 -0.18 4.44
N ALA A 130 5.15 -0.93 4.47
CA ALA A 130 5.87 -1.37 3.28
C ALA A 130 5.41 -2.74 2.73
N SER A 131 4.51 -3.45 3.43
CA SER A 131 4.16 -4.86 3.14
C SER A 131 3.81 -5.12 1.68
N SER A 132 2.92 -4.34 1.10
CA SER A 132 2.44 -4.60 -0.26
C SER A 132 3.46 -4.25 -1.35
N LEU A 133 4.36 -3.31 -1.09
CA LEU A 133 5.42 -3.00 -2.06
C LEU A 133 6.58 -3.99 -1.93
N LYS A 134 6.89 -4.44 -0.70
CA LYS A 134 7.85 -5.53 -0.47
C LYS A 134 7.39 -6.83 -1.14
N ALA A 135 6.08 -7.11 -1.18
CA ALA A 135 5.55 -8.27 -1.88
C ALA A 135 5.93 -8.31 -3.38
N LEU A 136 6.20 -7.16 -4.02
CA LEU A 136 6.68 -7.13 -5.41
C LEU A 136 8.11 -7.70 -5.56
N MET A 137 8.94 -7.56 -4.54
CA MET A 137 10.26 -8.23 -4.51
C MET A 137 10.08 -9.76 -4.42
N ASP A 138 9.08 -10.24 -3.68
CA ASP A 138 8.78 -11.68 -3.62
C ASP A 138 8.20 -12.18 -4.95
N VAL A 139 7.31 -11.41 -5.61
CA VAL A 139 6.83 -11.69 -6.97
C VAL A 139 8.00 -11.92 -7.91
N GLN A 140 8.96 -11.00 -7.92
CA GLN A 140 10.15 -11.07 -8.75
C GLN A 140 10.99 -12.32 -8.45
N THR A 141 11.21 -12.60 -7.17
CA THR A 141 11.98 -13.77 -6.73
C THR A 141 11.29 -15.07 -7.15
N LEU A 142 9.98 -15.19 -6.95
CA LEU A 142 9.20 -16.38 -7.30
C LEU A 142 9.20 -16.63 -8.81
N ILE A 143 9.01 -15.61 -9.63
CA ILE A 143 8.97 -15.75 -11.09
C ILE A 143 10.37 -16.00 -11.64
N ASN A 144 11.34 -15.15 -11.33
CA ASN A 144 12.66 -15.19 -11.96
C ASN A 144 13.54 -16.34 -11.47
N HIS A 145 13.43 -16.75 -10.20
CA HIS A 145 14.34 -17.73 -9.60
C HIS A 145 13.69 -19.07 -9.28
N TYR A 146 12.39 -19.11 -8.98
CA TYR A 146 11.69 -20.34 -8.60
C TYR A 146 10.76 -20.89 -9.69
N GLY A 147 10.68 -20.22 -10.86
CA GLY A 147 9.96 -20.68 -12.03
C GLY A 147 8.44 -20.67 -11.88
N PHE A 148 7.91 -19.80 -11.00
CA PHE A 148 6.48 -19.54 -10.96
C PHE A 148 6.04 -18.81 -12.22
N LYS A 149 4.86 -19.16 -12.73
CA LYS A 149 4.28 -18.56 -13.92
C LYS A 149 3.29 -17.46 -13.61
N ARG A 150 2.68 -17.55 -12.44
CA ARG A 150 1.72 -16.56 -11.92
C ARG A 150 1.93 -16.36 -10.43
N VAL A 151 1.86 -15.12 -10.00
CA VAL A 151 1.82 -14.74 -8.59
C VAL A 151 0.65 -13.79 -8.39
N VAL A 152 -0.28 -14.17 -7.52
CA VAL A 152 -1.41 -13.32 -7.13
C VAL A 152 -1.05 -12.64 -5.82
N VAL A 153 -1.08 -11.32 -5.82
CA VAL A 153 -0.86 -10.50 -4.62
C VAL A 153 -2.19 -9.90 -4.19
N LEU A 154 -2.64 -10.23 -2.99
CA LEU A 154 -3.73 -9.56 -2.31
C LEU A 154 -3.15 -8.72 -1.19
N THR A 155 -3.48 -7.45 -1.17
CA THR A 155 -3.24 -6.61 0.00
C THR A 155 -4.56 -6.12 0.57
N VAL A 156 -4.66 -6.13 1.87
CA VAL A 156 -5.86 -5.69 2.58
C VAL A 156 -5.46 -5.13 3.94
N GLU A 157 -6.01 -3.95 4.27
CA GLU A 157 -5.73 -3.32 5.55
C GLU A 157 -6.96 -2.63 6.12
N ASP A 158 -7.26 -2.99 7.35
CA ASP A 158 -8.24 -2.29 8.19
C ASP A 158 -7.51 -1.68 9.39
N ALA A 159 -7.08 -0.44 9.21
CA ALA A 159 -6.38 0.30 10.25
C ALA A 159 -7.32 1.21 11.07
N VAL A 160 -8.61 1.26 10.76
CA VAL A 160 -9.57 2.13 11.45
C VAL A 160 -10.03 1.46 12.75
N SER A 161 -9.19 1.56 13.78
CA SER A 161 -9.50 1.08 15.13
C SER A 161 -9.02 2.08 16.18
N ASN A 162 -9.67 2.13 17.35
CA ASN A 162 -9.32 3.09 18.40
C ASN A 162 -7.83 2.99 18.77
N SER A 163 -7.29 1.78 18.92
CA SER A 163 -5.88 1.59 19.27
C SER A 163 -4.92 2.15 18.23
N VAL A 164 -5.22 1.99 16.94
CA VAL A 164 -4.40 2.52 15.86
C VAL A 164 -4.54 4.04 15.78
N LEU A 165 -5.77 4.57 15.90
CA LEU A 165 -6.03 6.01 15.90
C LEU A 165 -5.34 6.71 17.06
N GLU A 166 -5.43 6.15 18.28
CA GLU A 166 -4.76 6.67 19.46
C GLU A 166 -3.24 6.64 19.31
N PHE A 167 -2.67 5.55 18.78
CA PHE A 167 -1.25 5.46 18.51
C PHE A 167 -0.75 6.56 17.55
N PHE A 168 -1.41 6.73 16.40
CA PHE A 168 -0.99 7.73 15.42
C PHE A 168 -1.28 9.15 15.86
N GLY A 169 -2.33 9.37 16.66
CA GLY A 169 -2.61 10.67 17.30
C GLY A 169 -1.53 11.05 18.30
N GLU A 170 -1.14 10.12 19.20
CA GLU A 170 -0.06 10.34 20.18
C GLU A 170 1.28 10.55 19.48
N ALA A 171 1.57 9.78 18.43
CA ALA A 171 2.78 9.93 17.62
C ALA A 171 2.79 11.21 16.77
N LYS A 172 1.70 11.99 16.77
CA LYS A 172 1.52 13.20 15.93
C LYS A 172 1.78 12.94 14.44
N ALA A 173 1.42 11.77 13.99
CA ALA A 173 1.56 11.35 12.61
C ALA A 173 0.26 11.53 11.83
N SER A 174 -0.90 11.16 12.41
CA SER A 174 -2.21 11.48 11.85
C SER A 174 -2.70 12.85 12.33
N LEU A 175 -3.51 13.49 11.49
CA LEU A 175 -4.20 14.73 11.85
C LEU A 175 -5.34 14.44 12.82
N THR A 176 -5.35 15.15 13.93
CA THR A 176 -6.43 15.14 14.92
C THR A 176 -7.36 16.34 14.71
N LYS A 177 -8.52 16.30 15.35
CA LYS A 177 -9.47 17.42 15.32
C LYS A 177 -8.82 18.74 15.77
N LYS A 178 -7.86 18.69 16.68
CA LYS A 178 -7.15 19.88 17.18
C LYS A 178 -6.39 20.61 16.07
N GLU A 179 -5.65 19.89 15.23
CA GLU A 179 -4.92 20.48 14.10
C GLU A 179 -5.88 20.96 13.03
N GLU A 180 -6.97 20.24 12.78
CA GLU A 180 -8.00 20.66 11.82
C GLU A 180 -8.72 21.96 12.26
N ASP A 181 -9.03 22.09 13.55
CA ASP A 181 -9.63 23.32 14.10
C ASP A 181 -8.69 24.54 13.95
N LEU A 182 -7.39 24.32 13.78
CA LEU A 182 -6.38 25.33 13.42
C LEU A 182 -6.26 25.55 11.91
N GLY A 183 -7.04 24.86 11.09
CA GLY A 183 -7.06 24.99 9.62
C GLY A 183 -6.05 24.11 8.88
N VAL A 184 -5.33 23.21 9.58
CA VAL A 184 -4.38 22.28 8.94
C VAL A 184 -5.15 21.22 8.15
N LYS A 185 -4.66 20.89 6.95
CA LYS A 185 -5.20 19.84 6.09
C LYS A 185 -4.15 18.76 5.84
N PRO A 186 -4.56 17.51 5.58
CA PRO A 186 -3.59 16.48 5.24
C PRO A 186 -2.89 16.83 3.92
N SER A 187 -1.56 16.88 3.94
CA SER A 187 -0.72 17.10 2.77
C SER A 187 0.65 16.48 2.98
N ALA A 188 1.36 16.21 1.89
CA ALA A 188 2.75 15.80 1.90
C ALA A 188 3.63 16.85 1.23
N PHE A 189 4.87 16.99 1.69
CA PHE A 189 5.87 17.91 1.15
C PHE A 189 5.39 19.37 1.10
N ASP A 190 4.58 19.78 2.05
CA ASP A 190 4.05 21.13 2.22
C ASP A 190 4.51 21.70 3.56
N ASP A 191 4.67 23.04 3.65
CA ASP A 191 5.18 23.70 4.85
C ASP A 191 4.05 24.07 5.83
N THR A 192 2.82 24.20 5.33
CA THR A 192 1.63 24.65 6.09
C THR A 192 0.72 23.48 6.43
N ASN A 193 0.51 22.59 5.47
CA ASN A 193 -0.33 21.41 5.59
C ASN A 193 0.56 20.17 5.77
N TYR A 194 0.13 19.19 6.58
CA TYR A 194 0.93 18.02 6.89
C TYR A 194 0.08 16.83 7.34
N GLY A 195 0.72 15.66 7.46
CA GLY A 195 0.09 14.45 8.01
C GLY A 195 -0.93 13.78 7.09
N PHE A 196 -1.65 12.85 7.65
CA PHE A 196 -2.63 12.02 6.95
C PHE A 196 -3.83 11.70 7.85
N TYR A 197 -4.93 11.25 7.25
CA TYR A 197 -5.96 10.49 7.94
C TYR A 197 -5.69 9.00 7.83
N VAL A 198 -6.07 8.21 8.84
CA VAL A 198 -6.04 6.75 8.74
C VAL A 198 -7.11 6.29 7.75
N GLY A 199 -6.79 5.27 6.94
CA GLY A 199 -7.69 4.76 5.91
C GLY A 199 -7.77 3.24 5.87
N GLN A 200 -8.83 2.74 5.26
CA GLN A 200 -9.01 1.32 4.89
C GLN A 200 -8.76 1.15 3.39
N GLY A 201 -8.19 0.04 3.00
CA GLY A 201 -7.99 -0.26 1.58
C GLY A 201 -7.65 -1.70 1.29
N ALA A 202 -7.89 -2.10 0.04
CA ALA A 202 -7.51 -3.39 -0.50
C ALA A 202 -7.09 -3.25 -1.96
N ALA A 203 -6.18 -4.11 -2.41
CA ALA A 203 -5.85 -4.27 -3.80
C ALA A 203 -5.53 -5.74 -4.12
N LEU A 204 -5.93 -6.17 -5.30
CA LEU A 204 -5.56 -7.43 -5.90
C LEU A 204 -4.74 -7.14 -7.16
N ALA A 205 -3.63 -7.81 -7.34
CA ALA A 205 -2.82 -7.75 -8.55
C ALA A 205 -2.36 -9.14 -8.98
N VAL A 206 -2.37 -9.40 -10.27
CA VAL A 206 -1.92 -10.65 -10.88
C VAL A 206 -0.68 -10.35 -11.70
N PHE A 207 0.43 -10.97 -11.34
CA PHE A 207 1.69 -10.88 -12.04
C PHE A 207 1.99 -12.21 -12.74
N GLU A 208 2.37 -12.13 -13.99
CA GLU A 208 2.67 -13.31 -14.83
C GLU A 208 4.04 -13.18 -15.50
N SER A 209 4.66 -14.31 -15.70
CA SER A 209 5.87 -14.39 -16.53
C SER A 209 5.53 -14.07 -17.98
N SER A 210 6.41 -13.35 -18.69
CA SER A 210 6.19 -12.94 -20.09
C SER A 210 6.05 -14.10 -21.10
N ASP A 211 6.33 -15.33 -20.69
CA ASP A 211 6.11 -16.52 -21.54
C ASP A 211 4.66 -17.05 -21.47
N VAL A 212 3.83 -16.52 -20.60
CA VAL A 212 2.42 -16.92 -20.45
C VAL A 212 1.44 -15.76 -20.61
N SER A 213 1.94 -14.54 -20.78
CA SER A 213 1.12 -13.33 -20.98
C SER A 213 1.76 -12.45 -22.06
N GLU A 214 0.94 -11.97 -23.01
CA GLU A 214 1.42 -11.16 -24.14
C GLU A 214 1.07 -9.67 -24.03
N ASN A 215 0.02 -9.33 -23.27
CA ASN A 215 -0.51 -7.96 -23.21
C ASN A 215 -0.51 -7.44 -21.76
N PRO A 216 0.61 -6.94 -21.24
CA PRO A 216 0.65 -6.39 -19.90
C PRO A 216 -0.04 -5.03 -19.81
N ILE A 217 -0.62 -4.74 -18.64
CA ILE A 217 -1.05 -3.40 -18.27
C ILE A 217 0.18 -2.56 -17.87
N ALA A 218 1.12 -3.22 -17.19
CA ALA A 218 2.42 -2.67 -16.80
C ALA A 218 3.44 -3.81 -16.67
N ILE A 219 4.72 -3.46 -16.75
CA ILE A 219 5.83 -4.38 -16.53
C ILE A 219 6.50 -4.03 -15.21
N LEU A 220 6.59 -5.00 -14.29
CA LEU A 220 7.45 -4.90 -13.12
C LEU A 220 8.89 -5.17 -13.54
N LYS A 221 9.70 -4.12 -13.62
CA LYS A 221 11.11 -4.19 -14.01
C LYS A 221 12.01 -4.63 -12.87
N GLY A 222 11.76 -4.10 -11.67
CA GLY A 222 12.55 -4.43 -10.48
C GLY A 222 11.90 -3.97 -9.21
N ALA A 223 12.15 -4.69 -8.11
CA ALA A 223 11.74 -4.28 -6.77
C ALA A 223 12.81 -4.67 -5.76
N TYR A 224 13.01 -3.81 -4.76
CA TYR A 224 13.99 -4.03 -3.72
C TYR A 224 13.49 -3.51 -2.37
N THR A 225 13.87 -4.20 -1.31
CA THR A 225 13.56 -3.81 0.05
C THR A 225 14.84 -3.71 0.87
N ALA A 226 15.03 -2.59 1.52
CA ALA A 226 16.17 -2.30 2.38
C ALA A 226 15.72 -2.01 3.82
N SER A 227 16.65 -2.09 4.74
CA SER A 227 16.48 -1.60 6.11
C SER A 227 17.60 -0.61 6.44
N GLU A 228 17.35 0.28 7.38
CA GLU A 228 18.38 1.18 7.89
C GLU A 228 18.69 0.88 9.37
N ASP A 229 19.92 1.18 9.77
CA ASP A 229 20.32 1.16 11.18
C ASP A 229 19.92 2.48 11.84
N HIS A 230 18.76 2.46 12.48
CA HIS A 230 18.22 3.60 13.19
C HIS A 230 17.56 3.16 14.49
N SER A 231 17.88 3.83 15.59
CA SER A 231 17.35 3.50 16.92
C SER A 231 15.87 3.82 17.10
N ASN A 232 15.34 4.76 16.30
CA ASN A 232 13.93 5.10 16.30
C ASN A 232 13.17 4.24 15.26
N ALA A 233 12.38 3.30 15.74
CA ALA A 233 11.60 2.40 14.88
C ALA A 233 10.39 3.08 14.19
N ILE A 234 10.04 4.33 14.56
CA ILE A 234 8.88 5.05 14.04
C ILE A 234 9.30 6.12 13.02
N GLY A 235 10.41 6.82 13.30
CA GLY A 235 10.92 7.89 12.44
C GLY A 235 11.92 7.39 11.40
N GLN A 236 12.15 8.20 10.38
CA GLN A 236 13.16 7.99 9.37
C GLN A 236 14.39 8.89 9.65
N ARG A 237 15.56 8.47 9.20
CA ARG A 237 16.77 9.29 9.23
C ARG A 237 16.66 10.42 8.24
N GLU A 238 17.05 11.63 8.63
CA GLU A 238 17.01 12.83 7.79
C GLU A 238 17.90 12.74 6.55
N ASP A 239 18.95 11.89 6.59
CA ASP A 239 19.85 11.63 5.46
C ASP A 239 19.23 10.70 4.39
N GLY A 240 18.04 10.16 4.64
CA GLY A 240 17.28 9.35 3.68
C GLY A 240 17.88 8.00 3.30
N GLN A 241 18.86 7.49 4.06
CA GLN A 241 19.64 6.29 3.70
C GLN A 241 18.79 5.05 3.45
N GLY A 242 17.68 4.89 4.17
CA GLY A 242 16.76 3.78 3.95
C GLY A 242 16.11 3.83 2.58
N PHE A 243 15.61 5.01 2.19
CA PHE A 243 15.05 5.23 0.85
C PHE A 243 16.12 5.12 -0.25
N ILE A 244 17.33 5.73 -0.06
CA ILE A 244 18.43 5.66 -1.02
C ILE A 244 18.74 4.20 -1.35
N ARG A 245 18.97 3.36 -0.34
CA ARG A 245 19.27 1.93 -0.56
C ARG A 245 18.14 1.20 -1.28
N ALA A 246 16.89 1.50 -0.96
CA ALA A 246 15.76 0.87 -1.61
C ALA A 246 15.66 1.30 -3.09
N ILE A 247 15.85 2.58 -3.39
CA ILE A 247 15.82 3.13 -4.75
C ILE A 247 16.98 2.56 -5.58
N GLU A 248 18.22 2.66 -5.11
CA GLU A 248 19.40 2.16 -5.81
C GLU A 248 19.28 0.66 -6.08
N GLY A 249 18.85 -0.13 -5.07
CA GLY A 249 18.65 -1.56 -5.23
C GLY A 249 17.54 -1.89 -6.25
N ALA A 250 16.45 -1.13 -6.28
CA ALA A 250 15.38 -1.35 -7.26
C ALA A 250 15.82 -0.98 -8.69
N LEU A 251 16.58 0.10 -8.86
CA LEU A 251 17.15 0.51 -10.15
C LEU A 251 18.17 -0.52 -10.65
N GLU A 252 19.04 -1.03 -9.78
CA GLU A 252 20.02 -2.07 -10.12
C GLU A 252 19.32 -3.34 -10.59
N VAL A 253 18.35 -3.83 -9.83
CA VAL A 253 17.59 -5.04 -10.18
C VAL A 253 16.77 -4.84 -11.45
N ALA A 254 16.21 -3.66 -11.66
CA ALA A 254 15.47 -3.30 -12.88
C ALA A 254 16.38 -3.13 -14.12
N CYS A 255 17.70 -3.05 -13.93
CA CYS A 255 18.66 -2.61 -14.96
C CYS A 255 18.23 -1.31 -15.61
N THR A 256 17.70 -0.35 -14.81
CA THR A 256 17.14 0.91 -15.26
C THR A 256 18.00 2.06 -14.76
N PRO A 257 18.58 2.88 -15.64
CA PRO A 257 19.26 4.11 -15.24
C PRO A 257 18.31 5.09 -14.56
N ALA A 258 18.81 5.87 -13.62
CA ALA A 258 18.02 6.84 -12.86
C ALA A 258 17.31 7.88 -13.75
N GLU A 259 17.93 8.28 -14.83
CA GLU A 259 17.38 9.22 -15.83
C GLU A 259 16.14 8.71 -16.58
N HIS A 260 15.86 7.41 -16.53
CA HIS A 260 14.65 6.84 -17.11
C HIS A 260 13.42 6.97 -16.18
N ILE A 261 13.65 7.25 -14.90
CA ILE A 261 12.56 7.51 -13.94
C ILE A 261 12.02 8.91 -14.19
N SER A 262 10.78 8.99 -14.61
CA SER A 262 10.09 10.27 -14.85
C SER A 262 8.97 10.55 -13.87
N ILE A 263 8.43 9.52 -13.21
CA ILE A 263 7.31 9.62 -12.28
C ILE A 263 7.65 8.90 -10.99
N VAL A 264 7.42 9.57 -9.85
CA VAL A 264 7.60 8.98 -8.52
C VAL A 264 6.27 8.98 -7.78
N LYS A 265 5.78 7.78 -7.42
CA LYS A 265 4.75 7.62 -6.40
C LYS A 265 5.45 7.53 -5.05
N THR A 266 5.41 8.60 -4.29
CA THR A 266 6.10 8.71 -3.01
C THR A 266 5.44 7.88 -1.90
N HIS A 267 6.16 7.60 -0.81
CA HIS A 267 5.51 7.15 0.42
C HIS A 267 4.61 8.23 0.99
N GLY A 268 5.06 9.47 1.04
CA GLY A 268 4.27 10.69 1.13
C GLY A 268 3.28 10.76 2.30
N THR A 269 3.69 10.41 3.52
CA THR A 269 2.81 10.50 4.71
C THR A 269 2.53 11.94 5.15
N GLY A 270 3.32 12.91 4.72
CA GLY A 270 3.23 14.29 5.17
C GLY A 270 3.78 14.51 6.58
N THR A 271 4.30 13.49 7.26
CA THR A 271 5.02 13.69 8.52
C THR A 271 6.38 14.34 8.27
N LYS A 272 6.83 15.17 9.23
CA LYS A 272 8.08 15.95 9.06
C LYS A 272 9.28 15.05 8.74
N SER A 273 9.48 13.96 9.51
CA SER A 273 10.60 13.04 9.29
C SER A 273 10.57 12.39 7.91
N ASN A 274 9.38 11.95 7.46
CA ASN A 274 9.24 11.36 6.14
C ASN A 274 9.50 12.39 5.03
N ASN A 275 8.94 13.59 5.13
CA ASN A 275 9.14 14.63 4.11
C ASN A 275 10.63 14.95 3.93
N VAL A 276 11.39 15.06 5.02
CA VAL A 276 12.83 15.33 4.95
C VAL A 276 13.58 14.15 4.35
N ALA A 277 13.38 12.95 4.90
CA ALA A 277 14.10 11.75 4.47
C ALA A 277 13.85 11.42 3.00
N GLU A 278 12.58 11.48 2.57
CA GLU A 278 12.19 11.13 1.20
C GLU A 278 12.64 12.19 0.18
N LYS A 279 12.52 13.50 0.51
CA LYS A 279 13.09 14.59 -0.31
C LYS A 279 14.61 14.44 -0.49
N THR A 280 15.33 14.17 0.61
CA THR A 280 16.78 13.99 0.58
C THR A 280 17.17 12.82 -0.30
N ALA A 281 16.49 11.68 -0.16
CA ALA A 281 16.76 10.48 -0.94
C ALA A 281 16.50 10.70 -2.44
N LEU A 282 15.36 11.28 -2.77
CA LEU A 282 14.99 11.54 -4.16
C LEU A 282 15.96 12.54 -4.84
N ALA A 283 16.33 13.61 -4.15
CA ALA A 283 17.30 14.57 -4.66
C ALA A 283 18.71 13.99 -4.83
N TYR A 284 19.07 12.96 -4.04
CA TYR A 284 20.34 12.25 -4.17
C TYR A 284 20.35 11.26 -5.34
N THR A 285 19.23 10.56 -5.57
CA THR A 285 19.18 9.42 -6.50
C THR A 285 18.65 9.75 -7.89
N LEU A 286 17.87 10.82 -8.05
CA LEU A 286 17.19 11.16 -9.31
C LEU A 286 17.47 12.61 -9.72
N ASP A 287 17.57 12.87 -11.03
CA ASP A 287 17.81 14.21 -11.58
C ASP A 287 16.53 14.95 -12.01
N LYS A 288 15.69 14.27 -12.80
CA LYS A 288 14.47 14.85 -13.40
C LYS A 288 13.29 13.91 -13.23
N TYR A 289 12.32 14.32 -12.45
CA TYR A 289 11.10 13.55 -12.20
C TYR A 289 9.98 14.46 -11.69
N VAL A 290 8.77 13.95 -11.71
CA VAL A 290 7.63 14.53 -11.01
C VAL A 290 7.15 13.55 -9.92
N ALA A 291 6.70 14.09 -8.80
CA ALA A 291 6.33 13.28 -7.63
C ALA A 291 4.89 13.55 -7.16
N THR A 292 4.17 12.49 -6.90
CA THR A 292 2.80 12.51 -6.37
C THR A 292 2.66 11.66 -5.10
N ALA A 293 1.55 11.87 -4.37
CA ALA A 293 1.16 11.11 -3.19
C ALA A 293 -0.36 10.96 -3.11
N TYR A 294 -0.82 9.84 -2.57
CA TYR A 294 -2.24 9.49 -2.55
C TYR A 294 -2.87 9.51 -1.16
N LYS A 295 -2.07 9.40 -0.08
CA LYS A 295 -2.58 9.29 1.29
C LYS A 295 -3.50 10.41 1.72
N GLN A 296 -3.33 11.58 1.15
CA GLN A 296 -4.16 12.76 1.41
C GLN A 296 -5.54 12.68 0.74
N LYS A 297 -5.70 11.80 -0.26
CA LYS A 297 -6.97 11.57 -0.98
C LYS A 297 -7.78 10.42 -0.40
N ILE A 298 -7.10 9.35 0.07
CA ILE A 298 -7.74 8.09 0.49
C ILE A 298 -7.41 7.67 1.92
N GLY A 299 -6.65 8.47 2.65
CA GLY A 299 -6.08 8.10 3.95
C GLY A 299 -4.87 7.17 3.81
N HIS A 300 -4.15 7.00 4.91
CA HIS A 300 -3.06 6.03 4.96
C HIS A 300 -3.62 4.62 5.18
N THR A 301 -3.59 3.79 4.16
CA THR A 301 -4.07 2.41 4.17
C THR A 301 -2.97 1.41 4.60
N MET A 302 -2.03 1.85 5.42
CA MET A 302 -0.95 1.08 6.07
C MET A 302 -0.27 0.10 5.12
N GLY A 303 -0.33 -1.20 5.44
CA GLY A 303 0.30 -2.25 4.63
C GLY A 303 -0.20 -2.35 3.19
N ALA A 304 -1.41 -1.89 2.91
CA ALA A 304 -1.95 -1.87 1.56
C ALA A 304 -1.44 -0.70 0.70
N SER A 305 -0.95 0.39 1.31
CA SER A 305 -0.62 1.65 0.62
C SER A 305 0.28 1.48 -0.59
N GLY A 306 1.35 0.71 -0.46
CA GLY A 306 2.38 0.62 -1.50
C GLY A 306 1.80 0.18 -2.84
N LEU A 307 1.17 -0.98 -2.89
CA LEU A 307 0.58 -1.54 -4.11
C LEU A 307 -0.69 -0.78 -4.53
N LEU A 308 -1.61 -0.52 -3.59
CA LEU A 308 -2.86 0.17 -3.88
C LEU A 308 -2.61 1.53 -4.57
N GLU A 309 -1.76 2.36 -3.99
CA GLU A 309 -1.44 3.69 -4.55
C GLU A 309 -0.68 3.61 -5.88
N THR A 310 0.15 2.56 -6.08
CA THR A 310 0.82 2.29 -7.36
C THR A 310 -0.20 1.96 -8.44
N LEU A 311 -1.17 1.10 -8.14
CA LEU A 311 -2.23 0.74 -9.09
C LEU A 311 -3.14 1.94 -9.41
N MET A 312 -3.43 2.80 -8.43
CA MET A 312 -4.16 4.04 -8.65
C MET A 312 -3.42 4.99 -9.59
N LEU A 313 -2.09 5.09 -9.46
CA LEU A 313 -1.28 5.88 -10.40
C LEU A 313 -1.33 5.30 -11.80
N ILE A 314 -1.22 3.98 -11.93
CA ILE A 314 -1.38 3.29 -13.22
C ILE A 314 -2.75 3.59 -13.82
N ASP A 315 -3.84 3.52 -13.04
CA ASP A 315 -5.20 3.89 -13.49
C ASP A 315 -5.25 5.33 -14.03
N ASN A 316 -4.72 6.29 -13.28
CA ASN A 316 -4.73 7.69 -13.70
C ASN A 316 -3.94 7.92 -15.00
N ILE A 317 -2.81 7.23 -15.19
CA ILE A 317 -2.02 7.36 -16.40
C ILE A 317 -2.70 6.68 -17.60
N VAL A 318 -3.21 5.46 -17.39
CA VAL A 318 -3.80 4.67 -18.49
C VAL A 318 -5.17 5.22 -18.92
N ALA A 319 -6.01 5.67 -17.96
CA ALA A 319 -7.35 6.15 -18.25
C ALA A 319 -7.40 7.64 -18.60
N ASP A 320 -6.64 8.46 -17.89
CA ASP A 320 -6.75 9.93 -17.95
C ASP A 320 -5.50 10.61 -18.52
N GLU A 321 -4.42 9.88 -18.77
CA GLU A 321 -3.10 10.37 -19.20
C GLU A 321 -2.50 11.41 -18.24
N ILE A 322 -2.82 11.34 -16.93
CA ILE A 322 -2.37 12.31 -15.93
C ILE A 322 -1.57 11.68 -14.79
N VAL A 323 -0.67 12.49 -14.21
CA VAL A 323 -0.12 12.29 -12.87
C VAL A 323 -0.85 13.27 -11.95
N PRO A 324 -1.61 12.78 -10.96
CA PRO A 324 -2.40 13.65 -10.10
C PRO A 324 -1.53 14.39 -9.10
N CYS A 325 -1.99 15.59 -8.72
CA CYS A 325 -1.33 16.40 -7.70
C CYS A 325 -1.44 15.78 -6.30
N ILE A 326 -0.57 16.24 -5.41
CA ILE A 326 -0.65 15.98 -3.97
C ILE A 326 -1.78 16.86 -3.40
N ALA A 327 -2.77 16.24 -2.78
CA ALA A 327 -3.91 16.96 -2.26
C ALA A 327 -3.52 17.98 -1.17
N ASN A 328 -4.21 19.12 -1.17
CA ASN A 328 -4.03 20.25 -0.24
C ASN A 328 -2.62 20.85 -0.21
N ARG A 329 -1.77 20.52 -1.17
CA ARG A 329 -0.45 21.11 -1.30
C ARG A 329 -0.57 22.55 -1.83
N THR A 330 0.03 23.51 -1.14
CA THR A 330 -0.02 24.94 -1.46
C THR A 330 1.32 25.48 -1.95
N ALA A 331 2.42 24.84 -1.58
CA ALA A 331 3.76 25.24 -2.01
C ALA A 331 3.98 24.92 -3.50
N TYR A 332 4.49 25.89 -4.24
CA TYR A 332 4.97 25.64 -5.60
C TYR A 332 6.31 24.89 -5.56
N ASP A 333 6.43 23.88 -6.41
CA ASP A 333 7.64 23.08 -6.55
C ASP A 333 7.59 22.41 -7.94
N GLU A 334 8.69 22.36 -8.64
CA GLU A 334 8.74 21.73 -9.97
C GLU A 334 8.65 20.20 -9.91
N VAL A 335 8.95 19.61 -8.77
CA VAL A 335 9.01 18.17 -8.56
C VAL A 335 7.74 17.63 -7.89
N PHE A 336 7.40 18.17 -6.73
CA PHE A 336 6.23 17.71 -5.96
C PHE A 336 4.98 18.45 -6.44
N LEU A 337 4.07 17.74 -7.08
CA LEU A 337 2.97 18.32 -7.83
C LEU A 337 1.93 19.01 -6.93
N SER A 338 1.62 20.27 -7.23
CA SER A 338 0.49 21.03 -6.66
C SER A 338 -0.73 21.10 -7.58
N GLU A 339 -0.60 20.67 -8.83
CA GLU A 339 -1.66 20.53 -9.83
C GLU A 339 -1.48 19.25 -10.64
N ASP A 340 -2.56 18.74 -11.22
CA ASP A 340 -2.52 17.58 -12.09
C ASP A 340 -1.79 17.93 -13.39
N ILE A 341 -0.92 17.05 -13.85
CA ILE A 341 -0.18 17.25 -15.09
C ILE A 341 -0.38 16.08 -16.06
N LYS A 342 -0.12 16.32 -17.34
CA LYS A 342 -0.02 15.22 -18.30
C LYS A 342 1.15 14.31 -17.92
N ALA A 343 0.93 13.00 -17.96
CA ALA A 343 1.96 12.03 -17.60
C ALA A 343 3.17 12.13 -18.53
N PRO A 344 4.38 12.38 -18.01
CA PRO A 344 5.60 12.34 -18.81
C PRO A 344 5.91 10.89 -19.21
N GLN A 345 6.61 10.76 -20.35
CA GLN A 345 7.13 9.45 -20.78
C GLN A 345 8.29 9.01 -19.88
N GLY A 346 8.32 7.71 -19.54
CA GLY A 346 9.38 7.11 -18.74
C GLY A 346 8.85 6.10 -17.72
N ASP A 347 9.76 5.59 -16.91
CA ASP A 347 9.43 4.61 -15.89
C ASP A 347 8.87 5.26 -14.62
N ILE A 348 8.08 4.46 -13.89
CA ILE A 348 7.50 4.82 -12.60
C ILE A 348 8.36 4.22 -11.49
N LEU A 349 8.75 5.02 -10.51
CA LEU A 349 9.31 4.57 -9.23
C LEU A 349 8.23 4.68 -8.16
N SER A 350 7.89 3.57 -7.53
CA SER A 350 6.98 3.54 -6.39
C SER A 350 7.74 3.30 -5.09
N LEU A 351 7.43 4.08 -4.05
CA LEU A 351 8.09 4.04 -2.75
C LEU A 351 7.12 3.72 -1.63
N ALA A 352 7.59 2.96 -0.64
CA ALA A 352 6.91 2.73 0.63
C ALA A 352 7.94 2.63 1.76
N ALA A 353 7.56 3.14 2.95
CA ALA A 353 8.34 2.98 4.18
C ALA A 353 7.45 2.43 5.28
N GLY A 354 7.98 1.50 6.06
CA GLY A 354 7.28 0.88 7.19
C GLY A 354 7.99 1.15 8.51
N MET A 355 7.22 1.19 9.59
CA MET A 355 7.77 1.16 10.95
C MET A 355 8.68 -0.07 11.09
N GLY A 356 9.74 0.05 11.89
CA GLY A 356 10.80 -0.96 11.98
C GLY A 356 11.88 -0.75 10.92
N ASN A 357 11.96 0.46 10.37
CA ASN A 357 13.05 0.89 9.46
C ASN A 357 13.12 0.06 8.16
N VAL A 358 11.98 -0.28 7.58
CA VAL A 358 11.87 -1.04 6.33
C VAL A 358 11.43 -0.10 5.20
N TYR A 359 12.18 -0.11 4.10
CA TYR A 359 11.95 0.72 2.93
C TYR A 359 11.85 -0.16 1.69
N SER A 360 10.84 0.07 0.87
CA SER A 360 10.64 -0.68 -0.36
C SER A 360 10.51 0.27 -1.55
N ALA A 361 11.12 -0.11 -2.66
CA ALA A 361 11.00 0.56 -3.93
C ALA A 361 10.70 -0.44 -5.04
N ALA A 362 9.91 -0.01 -6.03
CA ALA A 362 9.62 -0.80 -7.22
C ALA A 362 9.66 0.09 -8.47
N VAL A 363 10.27 -0.43 -9.54
CA VAL A 363 10.33 0.20 -10.85
C VAL A 363 9.36 -0.51 -11.78
N LEU A 364 8.45 0.26 -12.37
CA LEU A 364 7.46 -0.24 -13.33
C LEU A 364 7.55 0.57 -14.63
N SER A 365 7.25 -0.07 -15.77
CA SER A 365 7.02 0.63 -17.03
C SER A 365 5.62 0.35 -17.55
N LEU A 366 5.05 1.35 -18.22
CA LEU A 366 3.80 1.20 -18.96
C LEU A 366 4.16 1.03 -20.43
N GLU A 367 3.68 -0.04 -21.05
CA GLU A 367 3.71 -0.16 -22.51
C GLU A 367 2.49 0.57 -23.06
N ILE A 368 2.63 1.91 -23.28
CA ILE A 368 1.63 2.76 -23.91
C ILE A 368 2.06 3.05 -25.34
#